data_bb8118eb73d7e18093bc1292bc74b3f5
#
_entry.id   bb8118eb73d7e18093bc1292bc74b3f5
#
_cell.length_a   1.000
_cell.length_b   1.000
_cell.length_c   1.000
_cell.angle_alpha   90.00
_cell.angle_beta   90.00
_cell.angle_gamma   90.00
#
_symmetry.space_group_name_H-M   'P 1'
#
loop_
_entity.id
_entity.type
_entity.pdbx_description
1 polymer ?
#
loop_
_entity_poly.entity_id
_entity_poly.type
_entity_poly.pdbx_seq_one_letter_code
_entity_poly.pdbx_strand_id
1 'polypeptide(L)'
;YAGRPHPGELITRLHDQHGYDETYLYCVFSRVERQQWILDYLNRPKSRGKSPPGSWSRYRKKFLTDSRLRKGLEFWDLHVAELERAHDRYGVPPEYVVAIIGVETNYGRNFGSHKVIEALSTLAFDYPRRAEFFTGELEQFLLMAREEGWDPFQPVGSYAGAMGLGQFMPSSFHNYAVDFDG
;
A
#
# COMPACT_ATOMS: atom_id res chain seq x y z
N TYR A 1 1.62 -19.43 -8.41
CA TYR A 1 1.63 -19.90 -6.99
C TYR A 1 0.64 -21.06 -6.72
N ALA A 2 -0.38 -21.27 -7.51
CA ALA A 2 -1.50 -22.21 -7.25
C ALA A 2 -1.10 -23.67 -6.86
N GLY A 3 0.07 -24.12 -7.20
CA GLY A 3 0.53 -25.49 -6.85
C GLY A 3 1.42 -25.58 -5.59
N ARG A 4 1.53 -24.52 -4.79
CA ARG A 4 2.37 -24.49 -3.59
C ARG A 4 1.53 -24.61 -2.32
N PRO A 5 2.07 -25.13 -1.18
CA PRO A 5 1.31 -25.33 0.06
C PRO A 5 0.73 -24.04 0.64
N HIS A 6 1.51 -22.96 0.73
CA HIS A 6 1.10 -21.71 1.40
C HIS A 6 -0.09 -21.00 0.74
N PRO A 7 -0.20 -20.88 -0.61
CA PRO A 7 -1.42 -20.37 -1.21
C PRO A 7 -2.66 -21.20 -0.91
N GLY A 8 -2.51 -22.53 -0.77
CA GLY A 8 -3.62 -23.43 -0.44
C GLY A 8 -4.30 -23.10 0.89
N GLU A 9 -3.53 -22.84 1.94
CA GLU A 9 -4.06 -22.45 3.26
C GLU A 9 -4.85 -21.14 3.19
N LEU A 10 -4.37 -20.16 2.44
CA LEU A 10 -5.08 -18.89 2.24
C LEU A 10 -6.35 -19.08 1.41
N ILE A 11 -6.31 -19.91 0.36
CA ILE A 11 -7.47 -20.23 -0.49
C ILE A 11 -8.57 -20.88 0.37
N THR A 12 -8.23 -21.91 1.16
CA THR A 12 -9.19 -22.55 2.07
C THR A 12 -9.80 -21.56 3.04
N ARG A 13 -8.99 -20.69 3.66
CA ARG A 13 -9.48 -19.67 4.58
C ARG A 13 -10.41 -18.67 3.90
N LEU A 14 -10.06 -18.16 2.72
CA LEU A 14 -10.91 -17.26 1.95
C LEU A 14 -12.23 -17.92 1.53
N HIS A 15 -12.20 -19.21 1.21
CA HIS A 15 -13.41 -19.97 0.92
C HIS A 15 -14.28 -20.10 2.15
N ASP A 16 -13.74 -20.66 3.25
CA ASP A 16 -14.50 -21.02 4.45
C ASP A 16 -15.05 -19.78 5.20
N GLN A 17 -14.26 -18.72 5.29
CA GLN A 17 -14.61 -17.55 6.09
C GLN A 17 -15.29 -16.44 5.29
N HIS A 18 -14.98 -16.33 4.00
CA HIS A 18 -15.44 -15.22 3.16
C HIS A 18 -16.23 -15.64 1.93
N GLY A 19 -16.49 -16.95 1.75
CA GLY A 19 -17.33 -17.46 0.66
C GLY A 19 -16.76 -17.25 -0.74
N TYR A 20 -15.44 -17.23 -0.88
CA TYR A 20 -14.81 -17.19 -2.20
C TYR A 20 -14.97 -18.53 -2.93
N ASP A 21 -15.11 -18.47 -4.24
CA ASP A 21 -14.97 -19.63 -5.09
C ASP A 21 -13.50 -20.08 -5.16
N GLU A 22 -13.21 -21.31 -4.77
CA GLU A 22 -11.84 -21.82 -4.78
C GLU A 22 -11.25 -21.86 -6.19
N THR A 23 -12.05 -22.20 -7.21
CA THR A 23 -11.59 -22.26 -8.60
C THR A 23 -11.15 -20.88 -9.07
N TYR A 24 -11.91 -19.84 -8.72
CA TYR A 24 -11.53 -18.46 -8.98
C TYR A 24 -10.18 -18.12 -8.34
N LEU A 25 -9.99 -18.43 -7.05
CA LEU A 25 -8.75 -18.14 -6.34
C LEU A 25 -7.56 -18.91 -6.92
N TYR A 26 -7.75 -20.19 -7.29
CA TYR A 26 -6.72 -20.96 -8.01
C TYR A 26 -6.35 -20.31 -9.34
N CYS A 27 -7.33 -19.83 -10.10
CA CYS A 27 -7.09 -19.09 -11.33
C CYS A 27 -6.29 -17.79 -11.08
N VAL A 28 -6.69 -17.01 -10.05
CA VAL A 28 -5.97 -15.79 -9.66
C VAL A 28 -4.51 -16.11 -9.32
N PHE A 29 -4.26 -17.02 -8.38
CA PHE A 29 -2.90 -17.33 -7.95
C PHE A 29 -2.05 -18.04 -9.00
N SER A 30 -2.65 -18.69 -9.99
CA SER A 30 -1.91 -19.25 -11.13
C SER A 30 -1.30 -18.17 -12.04
N ARG A 31 -1.93 -17.00 -12.12
CA ARG A 31 -1.51 -15.85 -12.94
C ARG A 31 -0.53 -14.94 -12.21
N VAL A 32 -0.42 -15.02 -10.88
CA VAL A 32 0.46 -14.15 -10.07
C VAL A 32 1.92 -14.45 -10.38
N GLU A 33 2.65 -13.42 -10.79
CA GLU A 33 4.07 -13.48 -11.04
C GLU A 33 4.87 -13.15 -9.76
N ARG A 34 5.86 -13.99 -9.46
CA ARG A 34 6.76 -13.81 -8.33
C ARG A 34 7.73 -12.68 -8.60
N GLN A 35 7.79 -11.72 -7.70
CA GLN A 35 8.65 -10.55 -7.81
C GLN A 35 9.99 -10.76 -7.10
N GLN A 36 10.92 -11.50 -7.74
CA GLN A 36 12.21 -11.87 -7.14
C GLN A 36 13.01 -10.66 -6.64
N TRP A 37 12.99 -9.56 -7.38
CA TRP A 37 13.71 -8.33 -7.02
C TRP A 37 13.29 -7.75 -5.66
N ILE A 38 12.03 -7.93 -5.25
CA ILE A 38 11.54 -7.50 -3.92
C ILE A 38 12.29 -8.25 -2.83
N LEU A 39 12.43 -9.58 -3.00
CA LEU A 39 13.14 -10.43 -2.05
C LEU A 39 14.61 -10.08 -1.99
N ASP A 40 15.24 -9.86 -3.14
CA ASP A 40 16.63 -9.45 -3.24
C ASP A 40 16.86 -8.09 -2.58
N TYR A 41 15.94 -7.13 -2.78
CA TYR A 41 15.98 -5.83 -2.16
C TYR A 41 15.88 -5.91 -0.63
N LEU A 42 14.94 -6.67 -0.11
CA LEU A 42 14.70 -6.81 1.33
C LEU A 42 15.78 -7.62 2.05
N ASN A 43 16.42 -8.56 1.37
CA ASN A 43 17.49 -9.40 1.90
C ASN A 43 18.89 -8.77 1.78
N ARG A 44 19.00 -7.57 1.18
CA ARG A 44 20.30 -6.87 1.12
C ARG A 44 20.83 -6.62 2.54
N PRO A 45 22.12 -6.84 2.76
CA PRO A 45 22.76 -6.52 4.03
C PRO A 45 22.54 -5.03 4.37
N LYS A 46 21.79 -4.75 5.41
CA LYS A 46 21.72 -3.37 5.93
C LYS A 46 23.03 -3.05 6.62
N SER A 47 23.70 -1.97 6.25
CA SER A 47 24.88 -1.51 7.00
C SER A 47 24.43 -1.23 8.43
N ARG A 48 24.99 -1.97 9.38
CA ARG A 48 24.71 -1.79 10.82
C ARG A 48 25.43 -0.58 11.44
N GLY A 49 25.91 0.34 10.62
CA GLY A 49 26.57 1.55 11.10
C GLY A 49 25.60 2.49 11.80
N LYS A 50 26.06 3.18 12.87
CA LYS A 50 25.34 4.31 13.46
C LYS A 50 25.11 5.34 12.35
N SER A 51 23.90 5.88 12.29
CA SER A 51 23.61 6.99 11.36
C SER A 51 24.60 8.11 11.59
N PRO A 52 25.24 8.64 10.54
CA PRO A 52 26.20 9.73 10.70
C PRO A 52 25.55 10.96 11.36
N PRO A 53 26.30 11.78 12.08
CA PRO A 53 25.79 13.04 12.64
C PRO A 53 25.05 13.85 11.58
N GLY A 54 23.93 14.49 11.94
CA GLY A 54 23.10 15.27 11.03
C GLY A 54 22.27 14.43 10.04
N SER A 55 22.09 13.13 10.29
CA SER A 55 21.26 12.25 9.44
C SER A 55 19.82 12.76 9.27
N TRP A 56 19.22 13.27 10.37
CA TRP A 56 17.88 13.88 10.33
C TRP A 56 17.83 15.10 9.41
N SER A 57 18.76 16.04 9.57
CA SER A 57 18.80 17.25 8.74
C SER A 57 18.97 16.94 7.25
N ARG A 58 19.77 15.90 6.91
CA ARG A 58 19.91 15.43 5.53
C ARG A 58 18.66 14.72 5.01
N TYR A 59 18.03 13.91 5.86
CA TYR A 59 16.79 13.23 5.50
C TYR A 59 15.67 14.24 5.26
N ARG A 60 15.46 15.19 6.17
CA ARG A 60 14.47 16.25 6.08
C ARG A 60 14.60 17.08 4.79
N LYS A 61 15.83 17.42 4.38
CA LYS A 61 16.08 18.18 3.15
C LYS A 61 15.56 17.49 1.87
N LYS A 62 15.36 16.18 1.89
CA LYS A 62 14.77 15.45 0.75
C LYS A 62 13.29 15.78 0.54
N PHE A 63 12.60 16.19 1.60
CA PHE A 63 11.18 16.50 1.58
C PHE A 63 10.89 17.99 1.55
N LEU A 64 11.75 18.81 2.16
CA LEU A 64 11.60 20.27 2.20
C LEU A 64 12.40 20.91 1.06
N THR A 65 11.89 20.82 -0.15
CA THR A 65 12.41 21.48 -1.33
C THR A 65 11.40 22.49 -1.87
N ASP A 66 11.86 23.57 -2.51
CA ASP A 66 10.97 24.58 -3.10
C ASP A 66 10.00 23.98 -4.10
N SER A 67 10.43 22.96 -4.85
CA SER A 67 9.56 22.23 -5.77
C SER A 67 8.43 21.49 -5.05
N ARG A 68 8.71 20.82 -3.91
CA ARG A 68 7.66 20.15 -3.13
C ARG A 68 6.72 21.14 -2.44
N LEU A 69 7.26 22.25 -1.93
CA LEU A 69 6.44 23.30 -1.32
C LEU A 69 5.45 23.88 -2.33
N ARG A 70 5.93 24.23 -3.54
CA ARG A 70 5.03 24.71 -4.61
C ARG A 70 3.95 23.70 -4.97
N LYS A 71 4.30 22.43 -5.15
CA LYS A 71 3.33 21.36 -5.42
C LYS A 71 2.33 21.18 -4.29
N GLY A 72 2.76 21.38 -3.04
CA GLY A 72 1.88 21.33 -1.88
C GLY A 72 0.87 22.48 -1.88
N LEU A 73 1.27 23.67 -2.24
CA LEU A 73 0.37 24.82 -2.41
C LEU A 73 -0.60 24.59 -3.58
N GLU A 74 -0.10 24.13 -4.74
CA GLU A 74 -0.95 23.77 -5.89
C GLU A 74 -1.99 22.70 -5.52
N PHE A 75 -1.58 21.67 -4.76
CA PHE A 75 -2.49 20.62 -4.28
C PHE A 75 -3.51 21.18 -3.29
N TRP A 76 -3.10 22.05 -2.37
CA TRP A 76 -3.98 22.69 -1.41
C TRP A 76 -5.03 23.54 -2.12
N ASP A 77 -4.61 24.43 -3.03
CA ASP A 77 -5.51 25.30 -3.78
C ASP A 77 -6.53 24.51 -4.62
N LEU A 78 -6.12 23.36 -5.16
CA LEU A 78 -6.99 22.50 -5.95
C LEU A 78 -8.03 21.77 -5.09
N HIS A 79 -7.71 21.45 -3.83
CA HIS A 79 -8.53 20.62 -2.94
C HIS A 79 -8.98 21.36 -1.68
N VAL A 80 -9.07 22.69 -1.73
CA VAL A 80 -9.40 23.51 -0.54
C VAL A 80 -10.74 23.10 0.07
N ALA A 81 -11.76 22.86 -0.77
CA ALA A 81 -13.10 22.54 -0.28
C ALA A 81 -13.15 21.18 0.43
N GLU A 82 -12.46 20.15 -0.11
CA GLU A 82 -12.35 18.83 0.50
C GLU A 82 -11.56 18.88 1.81
N LEU A 83 -10.49 19.66 1.85
CA LEU A 83 -9.65 19.83 3.03
C LEU A 83 -10.39 20.55 4.16
N GLU A 84 -11.15 21.60 3.84
CA GLU A 84 -12.00 22.32 4.81
C GLU A 84 -13.11 21.42 5.34
N ARG A 85 -13.83 20.70 4.46
CA ARG A 85 -14.86 19.73 4.91
C ARG A 85 -14.28 18.64 5.80
N ALA A 86 -13.09 18.14 5.50
CA ALA A 86 -12.41 17.14 6.33
C ALA A 86 -12.01 17.73 7.68
N HIS A 87 -11.54 18.98 7.71
CA HIS A 87 -11.27 19.71 8.95
C HIS A 87 -12.51 19.87 9.81
N ASP A 88 -13.60 20.35 9.23
CA ASP A 88 -14.86 20.59 9.94
C ASP A 88 -15.45 19.30 10.50
N ARG A 89 -15.33 18.20 9.74
CA ARG A 89 -15.91 16.91 10.14
C ARG A 89 -15.05 16.12 11.15
N TYR A 90 -13.72 16.18 11.01
CA TYR A 90 -12.80 15.33 11.77
C TYR A 90 -11.83 16.11 12.66
N GLY A 91 -11.81 17.44 12.59
CA GLY A 91 -10.90 18.30 13.37
C GLY A 91 -9.43 18.20 12.98
N VAL A 92 -9.11 17.58 11.83
CA VAL A 92 -7.72 17.44 11.36
C VAL A 92 -7.33 18.69 10.58
N PRO A 93 -6.30 19.45 11.01
CA PRO A 93 -5.84 20.61 10.25
C PRO A 93 -5.36 20.24 8.85
N PRO A 94 -5.78 20.98 7.81
CA PRO A 94 -5.47 20.70 6.41
C PRO A 94 -3.98 20.51 6.10
N GLU A 95 -3.11 21.25 6.79
CA GLU A 95 -1.65 21.16 6.60
C GLU A 95 -1.10 19.77 6.89
N TYR A 96 -1.67 19.01 7.82
CA TYR A 96 -1.25 17.63 8.09
C TYR A 96 -1.64 16.69 6.96
N VAL A 97 -2.85 16.84 6.42
CA VAL A 97 -3.32 16.03 5.28
C VAL A 97 -2.43 16.28 4.06
N VAL A 98 -2.21 17.55 3.72
CA VAL A 98 -1.36 17.95 2.59
C VAL A 98 0.08 17.48 2.78
N ALA A 99 0.63 17.61 4.00
CA ALA A 99 1.99 17.18 4.30
C ALA A 99 2.17 15.66 4.16
N ILE A 100 1.22 14.86 4.66
CA ILE A 100 1.24 13.39 4.55
C ILE A 100 1.19 12.99 3.08
N ILE A 101 0.23 13.49 2.30
CA ILE A 101 0.12 13.21 0.87
C ILE A 101 1.39 13.62 0.12
N GLY A 102 1.99 14.75 0.52
CA GLY A 102 3.25 15.22 -0.04
C GLY A 102 4.43 14.28 0.23
N VAL A 103 4.50 13.70 1.43
CA VAL A 103 5.56 12.73 1.79
C VAL A 103 5.33 11.41 1.08
N GLU A 104 4.13 10.87 1.14
CA GLU A 104 3.80 9.53 0.68
C GLU A 104 3.83 9.42 -0.87
N THR A 105 3.19 10.34 -1.56
CA THR A 105 3.00 10.22 -3.01
C THR A 105 3.49 11.40 -3.83
N ASN A 106 4.17 12.39 -3.20
CA ASN A 106 4.52 13.63 -3.88
C ASN A 106 3.29 14.28 -4.55
N TYR A 107 2.20 14.36 -3.79
CA TYR A 107 0.90 14.92 -4.21
C TYR A 107 0.29 14.12 -5.39
N GLY A 108 0.21 12.81 -5.24
CA GLY A 108 -0.38 11.93 -6.24
C GLY A 108 0.48 11.67 -7.48
N ARG A 109 1.76 12.07 -7.50
CA ARG A 109 2.66 11.87 -8.64
C ARG A 109 3.47 10.57 -8.58
N ASN A 110 3.41 9.86 -7.45
CA ASN A 110 4.13 8.62 -7.24
C ASN A 110 3.34 7.67 -6.33
N PHE A 111 2.50 6.86 -6.91
CA PHE A 111 1.72 5.83 -6.20
C PHE A 111 2.43 4.48 -6.08
N GLY A 112 3.62 4.35 -6.67
CA GLY A 112 4.21 3.06 -6.99
C GLY A 112 3.72 2.54 -8.35
N SER A 113 4.38 1.48 -8.83
CA SER A 113 4.12 0.91 -10.17
C SER A 113 4.01 -0.61 -10.15
N HIS A 114 3.96 -1.20 -8.95
CA HIS A 114 3.93 -2.65 -8.79
C HIS A 114 2.49 -3.12 -8.62
N LYS A 115 2.10 -4.18 -9.30
CA LYS A 115 0.79 -4.81 -9.05
C LYS A 115 0.75 -5.28 -7.61
N VAL A 116 -0.24 -4.79 -6.87
CA VAL A 116 -0.36 -5.03 -5.42
C VAL A 116 -0.47 -6.53 -5.13
N ILE A 117 -1.27 -7.25 -5.92
CA ILE A 117 -1.42 -8.70 -5.75
C ILE A 117 -0.11 -9.45 -5.90
N GLU A 118 0.76 -9.08 -6.85
CA GLU A 118 2.06 -9.73 -7.08
C GLU A 118 3.04 -9.42 -5.96
N ALA A 119 3.07 -8.15 -5.50
CA ALA A 119 3.92 -7.72 -4.40
C ALA A 119 3.53 -8.44 -3.09
N LEU A 120 2.25 -8.40 -2.72
CA LEU A 120 1.74 -9.03 -1.50
C LEU A 120 1.88 -10.55 -1.54
N SER A 121 1.56 -11.20 -2.65
CA SER A 121 1.73 -12.66 -2.79
C SER A 121 3.20 -13.08 -2.66
N THR A 122 4.11 -12.31 -3.28
CA THR A 122 5.55 -12.59 -3.14
C THR A 122 6.01 -12.48 -1.68
N LEU A 123 5.54 -11.46 -0.97
CA LEU A 123 5.91 -11.25 0.43
C LEU A 123 5.22 -12.23 1.38
N ALA A 124 3.97 -12.60 1.10
CA ALA A 124 3.24 -13.58 1.88
C ALA A 124 3.84 -14.99 1.78
N PHE A 125 4.22 -15.40 0.57
CA PHE A 125 4.59 -16.80 0.33
C PHE A 125 6.11 -17.05 0.29
N ASP A 126 6.92 -16.03 0.04
CA ASP A 126 8.36 -16.19 -0.15
C ASP A 126 9.22 -15.31 0.78
N TYR A 127 8.60 -14.57 1.75
CA TYR A 127 9.32 -13.76 2.74
C TYR A 127 9.01 -14.18 4.18
N PRO A 128 9.64 -15.25 4.70
CA PRO A 128 9.26 -15.89 5.98
C PRO A 128 9.26 -14.96 7.19
N ARG A 129 10.10 -13.93 7.19
CA ARG A 129 10.22 -12.99 8.33
C ARG A 129 8.93 -12.25 8.67
N ARG A 130 8.04 -12.06 7.69
CA ARG A 130 6.77 -11.35 7.84
C ARG A 130 5.66 -12.01 7.03
N ALA A 131 5.75 -13.30 6.77
CA ALA A 131 4.79 -14.04 5.95
C ALA A 131 3.36 -13.90 6.49
N GLU A 132 3.15 -14.07 7.78
CA GLU A 132 1.84 -13.95 8.43
C GLU A 132 1.23 -12.56 8.20
N PHE A 133 2.00 -11.50 8.43
CA PHE A 133 1.55 -10.12 8.20
C PHE A 133 1.12 -9.91 6.74
N PHE A 134 1.97 -10.30 5.78
CA PHE A 134 1.65 -10.08 4.37
C PHE A 134 0.56 -11.01 3.85
N THR A 135 0.36 -12.16 4.46
CA THR A 135 -0.80 -13.03 4.17
C THR A 135 -2.10 -12.36 4.62
N GLY A 136 -2.10 -11.72 5.78
CA GLY A 136 -3.25 -10.91 6.22
C GLY A 136 -3.52 -9.72 5.29
N GLU A 137 -2.48 -9.01 4.87
CA GLU A 137 -2.64 -7.90 3.91
C GLU A 137 -3.14 -8.36 2.53
N LEU A 138 -2.68 -9.52 2.06
CA LEU A 138 -3.17 -10.12 0.81
C LEU A 138 -4.65 -10.53 0.91
N GLU A 139 -5.05 -11.07 2.05
CA GLU A 139 -6.45 -11.37 2.34
C GLU A 139 -7.31 -10.11 2.30
N GLN A 140 -6.93 -9.06 3.03
CA GLN A 140 -7.64 -7.78 3.03
C GLN A 140 -7.68 -7.13 1.64
N PHE A 141 -6.60 -7.24 0.86
CA PHE A 141 -6.58 -6.76 -0.51
C PHE A 141 -7.59 -7.48 -1.41
N LEU A 142 -7.69 -8.82 -1.30
CA LEU A 142 -8.64 -9.58 -2.10
C LEU A 142 -10.09 -9.24 -1.70
N LEU A 143 -10.37 -9.08 -0.40
CA LEU A 143 -11.68 -8.66 0.09
C LEU A 143 -12.06 -7.30 -0.48
N MET A 144 -11.18 -6.32 -0.37
CA MET A 144 -11.37 -4.98 -0.91
C MET A 144 -11.59 -5.01 -2.43
N ALA A 145 -10.77 -5.77 -3.17
CA ALA A 145 -10.91 -5.87 -4.62
C ALA A 145 -12.27 -6.44 -5.03
N ARG A 146 -12.82 -7.38 -4.25
CA ARG A 146 -14.17 -7.92 -4.47
C ARG A 146 -15.26 -6.90 -4.14
N GLU A 147 -15.15 -6.19 -3.02
CA GLU A 147 -16.10 -5.18 -2.58
C GLU A 147 -16.22 -4.04 -3.58
N GLU A 148 -15.08 -3.60 -4.11
CA GLU A 148 -14.97 -2.53 -5.10
C GLU A 148 -15.20 -3.01 -6.55
N GLY A 149 -15.38 -4.31 -6.78
CA GLY A 149 -15.56 -4.88 -8.11
C GLY A 149 -14.32 -4.77 -9.01
N TRP A 150 -13.11 -4.71 -8.47
CA TRP A 150 -11.88 -4.59 -9.25
C TRP A 150 -11.36 -5.95 -9.73
N ASP A 151 -10.74 -5.96 -10.92
CA ASP A 151 -9.80 -7.03 -11.26
C ASP A 151 -8.59 -6.90 -10.33
N PRO A 152 -8.24 -7.93 -9.50
CA PRO A 152 -7.14 -7.84 -8.55
C PRO A 152 -5.77 -7.59 -9.20
N PHE A 153 -5.66 -7.68 -10.52
CA PHE A 153 -4.44 -7.37 -11.27
C PHE A 153 -4.33 -5.90 -11.72
N GLN A 154 -5.37 -5.09 -11.53
CA GLN A 154 -5.35 -3.68 -11.89
C GLN A 154 -4.68 -2.77 -10.84
N PRO A 155 -4.95 -2.92 -9.52
CA PRO A 155 -4.39 -2.01 -8.54
C PRO A 155 -2.88 -2.05 -8.51
N VAL A 156 -2.28 -0.85 -8.56
CA VAL A 156 -0.84 -0.65 -8.43
C VAL A 156 -0.50 0.11 -7.15
N GLY A 157 0.68 -0.14 -6.64
CA GLY A 157 1.13 0.45 -5.38
C GLY A 157 2.63 0.33 -5.18
N SER A 158 3.05 0.45 -3.93
CA SER A 158 4.44 0.24 -3.53
C SER A 158 4.84 -1.25 -3.65
N TYR A 159 6.13 -1.52 -3.61
CA TYR A 159 6.66 -2.88 -3.59
C TYR A 159 6.23 -3.70 -2.36
N ALA A 160 5.67 -3.07 -1.35
CA ALA A 160 5.16 -3.71 -0.13
C ALA A 160 3.62 -3.74 -0.07
N GLY A 161 2.92 -3.30 -1.13
CA GLY A 161 1.47 -3.37 -1.22
C GLY A 161 0.71 -2.14 -0.70
N ALA A 162 1.40 -1.04 -0.35
CA ALA A 162 0.74 0.20 0.02
C ALA A 162 0.16 0.92 -1.21
N MET A 163 -1.05 1.48 -1.08
CA MET A 163 -1.85 2.01 -2.20
C MET A 163 -2.40 3.41 -1.94
N GLY A 164 -2.79 4.08 -3.01
CA GLY A 164 -3.50 5.35 -2.99
C GLY A 164 -2.65 6.54 -2.57
N LEU A 165 -3.29 7.70 -2.40
CA LEU A 165 -2.65 8.97 -2.02
C LEU A 165 -1.95 8.89 -0.66
N GLY A 166 -2.56 8.22 0.31
CA GLY A 166 -2.05 8.06 1.67
C GLY A 166 -1.15 6.84 1.87
N GLN A 167 -0.89 6.05 0.82
CA GLN A 167 -0.08 4.83 0.88
C GLN A 167 -0.53 3.88 2.00
N PHE A 168 -1.84 3.63 2.08
CA PHE A 168 -2.40 2.69 3.04
C PHE A 168 -2.10 1.25 2.62
N MET A 169 -1.78 0.43 3.62
CA MET A 169 -1.87 -1.02 3.49
C MET A 169 -3.35 -1.44 3.39
N PRO A 170 -3.70 -2.54 2.74
CA PRO A 170 -5.09 -2.99 2.61
C PRO A 170 -5.85 -3.06 3.94
N SER A 171 -5.25 -3.60 4.99
CA SER A 171 -5.86 -3.65 6.32
C SER A 171 -6.10 -2.25 6.90
N SER A 172 -5.18 -1.31 6.67
CA SER A 172 -5.33 0.07 7.14
C SER A 172 -6.43 0.79 6.37
N PHE A 173 -6.55 0.53 5.06
CA PHE A 173 -7.65 1.07 4.26
C PHE A 173 -8.99 0.58 4.81
N HIS A 174 -9.16 -0.73 4.99
CA HIS A 174 -10.40 -1.30 5.53
C HIS A 174 -10.79 -0.75 6.91
N ASN A 175 -9.80 -0.55 7.80
CA ASN A 175 -10.06 -0.11 9.16
C ASN A 175 -10.23 1.41 9.34
N TYR A 176 -9.63 2.23 8.48
CA TYR A 176 -9.50 3.68 8.71
C TYR A 176 -9.93 4.55 7.53
N ALA A 177 -10.04 4.02 6.32
CA ALA A 177 -10.55 4.82 5.22
C ALA A 177 -12.04 5.11 5.43
N VAL A 178 -12.40 6.32 5.12
CA VAL A 178 -13.79 6.78 5.19
C VAL A 178 -14.21 7.17 3.78
N ASP A 179 -15.34 6.63 3.35
CA ASP A 179 -16.02 7.12 2.16
C ASP A 179 -16.53 8.53 2.47
N PHE A 180 -15.92 9.52 1.83
CA PHE A 180 -16.09 10.93 2.17
C PHE A 180 -17.12 11.62 1.29
N ASP A 181 -17.33 11.13 0.12
CA ASP A 181 -18.22 11.70 -0.91
C ASP A 181 -19.43 10.80 -1.26
N GLY A 182 -19.54 9.60 -0.68
CA GLY A 182 -20.67 8.69 -0.79
C GLY A 182 -20.54 7.75 -1.96
#